data_e088982975309840ff0830c6858f4203
#
_entry.id   e088982975309840ff0830c6858f4203
#
_cell.length_a   1.000
_cell.length_b   1.000
_cell.length_c   1.000
_cell.angle_alpha   90.00
_cell.angle_beta   90.00
_cell.angle_gamma   90.00
#
_symmetry.space_group_name_H-M   'P 1'
#
loop_
_entity.id
_entity.type
_entity.pdbx_description
1 polymer ?
#
loop_
_entity_poly.entity_id
_entity_poly.type
_entity_poly.pdbx_seq_one_letter_code
_entity_poly.pdbx_strand_id
1 'polypeptide(L)'
;LDWYECQSLFSDDTAKIMYDHEGVIWGVVNKPVPQRGNTYAVSMLWPVNMSVAEVDAADCPDGCRGDGSWLYRDGKVLPVPVDYRAKAEITRQKLLSDADNAIKDWRTELTLGIISDKNKVTLINWMGYINKLKAIDFSQVNSEATFEEIKWPESPK
;
A
#
# COMPACT_ATOMS: atom_id res chain seq x y z
N LEU A 1 -14.47 -7.02 31.43
CA LEU A 1 -15.34 -7.79 30.50
C LEU A 1 -14.46 -8.48 29.47
N ASP A 2 -14.68 -9.76 29.26
CA ASP A 2 -14.04 -10.47 28.18
C ASP A 2 -14.74 -10.20 26.83
N TRP A 3 -14.14 -10.67 25.74
CA TRP A 3 -14.71 -10.43 24.40
C TRP A 3 -16.12 -11.03 24.24
N TYR A 4 -16.35 -12.18 24.79
CA TYR A 4 -17.65 -12.86 24.69
C TYR A 4 -18.76 -12.10 25.43
N GLU A 5 -18.43 -11.53 26.58
CA GLU A 5 -19.36 -10.69 27.35
C GLU A 5 -19.66 -9.37 26.62
N CYS A 6 -18.66 -8.78 25.98
CA CYS A 6 -18.82 -7.53 25.23
C CYS A 6 -19.72 -7.65 24.00
N GLN A 7 -19.82 -8.83 23.40
CA GLN A 7 -20.56 -9.01 22.13
C GLN A 7 -22.04 -8.61 22.28
N SER A 8 -22.65 -8.80 23.44
CA SER A 8 -24.05 -8.43 23.67
C SER A 8 -24.33 -6.93 23.81
N LEU A 9 -23.27 -6.12 23.91
CA LEU A 9 -23.38 -4.66 24.04
C LEU A 9 -23.52 -3.94 22.71
N PHE A 10 -23.28 -4.62 21.59
CA PHE A 10 -23.36 -4.04 20.25
C PHE A 10 -24.78 -4.06 19.69
N SER A 11 -25.10 -3.05 18.87
CA SER A 11 -26.40 -2.96 18.20
C SER A 11 -26.49 -3.91 17.00
N ASP A 12 -27.72 -4.27 16.61
CA ASP A 12 -27.96 -5.19 15.48
C ASP A 12 -27.80 -4.51 14.11
N ASP A 13 -27.99 -3.19 14.06
CA ASP A 13 -28.15 -2.42 12.82
C ASP A 13 -26.94 -1.57 12.44
N THR A 14 -25.85 -1.69 13.18
CA THR A 14 -24.60 -0.97 12.90
C THR A 14 -23.56 -1.84 12.19
N ALA A 15 -22.65 -1.20 11.49
CA ALA A 15 -21.43 -1.84 11.02
C ALA A 15 -20.41 -1.95 12.17
N LYS A 16 -19.67 -3.06 12.21
CA LYS A 16 -18.64 -3.31 13.23
C LYS A 16 -17.27 -3.29 12.55
N ILE A 17 -16.36 -2.57 13.16
CA ILE A 17 -14.99 -2.46 12.69
C ILE A 17 -14.01 -2.86 13.79
N MET A 18 -13.00 -3.62 13.40
CA MET A 18 -11.89 -4.02 14.27
C MET A 18 -10.63 -3.30 13.80
N TYR A 19 -9.99 -2.59 14.71
CA TYR A 19 -8.83 -1.75 14.37
C TYR A 19 -7.73 -1.85 15.43
N ASP A 20 -6.52 -1.60 15.01
CA ASP A 20 -5.34 -1.61 15.89
C ASP A 20 -5.15 -0.28 16.63
N HIS A 21 -4.07 -0.17 17.40
CA HIS A 21 -3.73 1.01 18.19
C HIS A 21 -3.43 2.26 17.35
N GLU A 22 -3.13 2.11 16.08
CA GLU A 22 -2.92 3.22 15.13
C GLU A 22 -4.22 3.62 14.41
N GLY A 23 -5.29 2.87 14.63
CA GLY A 23 -6.58 3.06 13.99
C GLY A 23 -6.74 2.33 12.66
N VAL A 24 -5.75 1.54 12.24
CA VAL A 24 -5.83 0.76 10.99
C VAL A 24 -6.85 -0.36 11.13
N ILE A 25 -7.77 -0.44 10.17
CA ILE A 25 -8.88 -1.40 10.18
C ILE A 25 -8.42 -2.74 9.60
N TRP A 26 -8.58 -3.80 10.40
CA TRP A 26 -8.21 -5.17 10.05
C TRP A 26 -9.40 -6.12 9.99
N GLY A 27 -10.58 -5.67 10.33
CA GLY A 27 -11.81 -6.46 10.23
C GLY A 27 -13.01 -5.56 10.09
N VAL A 28 -13.96 -5.96 9.24
CA VAL A 28 -15.19 -5.21 8.99
C VAL A 28 -16.36 -6.17 8.81
N VAL A 29 -17.43 -5.91 9.55
CA VAL A 29 -18.75 -6.49 9.29
C VAL A 29 -19.68 -5.33 8.94
N ASN A 30 -19.79 -5.02 7.65
CA ASN A 30 -20.47 -3.84 7.14
C ASN A 30 -21.95 -4.05 6.79
N LYS A 31 -22.42 -5.28 6.86
CA LYS A 31 -23.84 -5.61 6.60
C LYS A 31 -24.47 -6.17 7.86
N PRO A 32 -25.30 -5.39 8.56
CA PRO A 32 -26.04 -5.88 9.71
C PRO A 32 -26.94 -7.08 9.35
N VAL A 33 -27.07 -8.02 10.29
CA VAL A 33 -27.94 -9.19 10.14
C VAL A 33 -28.92 -9.23 11.33
N PRO A 34 -29.94 -8.37 11.35
CA PRO A 34 -30.82 -8.20 12.51
C PRO A 34 -31.55 -9.47 12.94
N GLN A 35 -31.86 -10.35 12.01
CA GLN A 35 -32.56 -11.62 12.32
C GLN A 35 -31.71 -12.62 13.13
N ARG A 36 -30.40 -12.40 13.14
CA ARG A 36 -29.43 -13.27 13.85
C ARG A 36 -29.06 -12.75 15.25
N GLY A 37 -29.49 -11.52 15.57
CA GLY A 37 -29.14 -10.84 16.82
C GLY A 37 -27.78 -10.14 16.76
N ASN A 38 -27.57 -9.24 17.72
CA ASN A 38 -26.37 -8.35 17.75
C ASN A 38 -25.06 -9.10 17.96
N THR A 39 -25.07 -10.26 18.56
CA THR A 39 -23.87 -11.06 18.81
C THR A 39 -23.37 -11.77 17.54
N TYR A 40 -24.25 -12.05 16.59
CA TYR A 40 -23.89 -12.82 15.39
C TYR A 40 -22.83 -12.12 14.54
N ALA A 41 -23.08 -10.87 14.19
CA ALA A 41 -22.15 -10.10 13.35
C ALA A 41 -20.81 -9.85 14.06
N VAL A 42 -20.86 -9.52 15.34
CA VAL A 42 -19.66 -9.22 16.14
C VAL A 42 -18.82 -10.47 16.39
N SER A 43 -19.46 -11.63 16.51
CA SER A 43 -18.75 -12.91 16.73
C SER A 43 -17.84 -13.31 15.56
N MET A 44 -18.02 -12.68 14.40
CA MET A 44 -17.12 -12.87 13.23
C MET A 44 -15.78 -12.15 13.38
N LEU A 45 -15.66 -11.23 14.34
CA LEU A 45 -14.43 -10.51 14.64
C LEU A 45 -13.67 -11.19 15.78
N TRP A 46 -12.36 -11.17 15.67
CA TRP A 46 -11.45 -11.76 16.65
C TRP A 46 -10.40 -10.76 17.12
N PRO A 47 -10.75 -9.83 18.04
CA PRO A 47 -9.86 -8.75 18.43
C PRO A 47 -8.74 -9.24 19.37
N VAL A 48 -7.57 -9.54 18.81
CA VAL A 48 -6.35 -9.78 19.57
C VAL A 48 -5.48 -8.55 19.50
N ASN A 49 -5.30 -7.86 20.61
CA ASN A 49 -4.62 -6.55 20.70
C ASN A 49 -5.25 -5.48 19.77
N MET A 50 -6.55 -5.58 19.56
CA MET A 50 -7.32 -4.66 18.72
C MET A 50 -8.57 -4.22 19.46
N SER A 51 -9.15 -3.12 18.99
CA SER A 51 -10.42 -2.59 19.46
C SER A 51 -11.52 -2.83 18.45
N VAL A 52 -12.75 -2.88 18.91
CA VAL A 52 -13.94 -2.98 18.07
C VAL A 52 -14.84 -1.78 18.33
N ALA A 53 -15.27 -1.12 17.27
CA ALA A 53 -16.20 -0.01 17.32
C ALA A 53 -17.38 -0.23 16.38
N GLU A 54 -18.47 0.49 16.65
CA GLU A 54 -19.64 0.54 15.80
C GLU A 54 -19.69 1.86 15.05
N VAL A 55 -20.11 1.81 13.78
CA VAL A 55 -20.48 2.99 12.99
C VAL A 55 -21.83 2.73 12.35
N ASP A 56 -22.57 3.80 12.05
CA ASP A 56 -23.80 3.65 11.29
C ASP A 56 -23.52 2.95 9.98
N ALA A 57 -24.37 2.02 9.57
CA ALA A 57 -24.16 1.26 8.33
C ALA A 57 -24.03 2.19 7.10
N ALA A 58 -24.71 3.33 7.13
CA ALA A 58 -24.63 4.35 6.10
C ALA A 58 -23.27 5.08 6.05
N ASP A 59 -22.55 5.14 7.18
CA ASP A 59 -21.26 5.80 7.31
C ASP A 59 -20.08 4.86 7.06
N CYS A 60 -20.34 3.56 6.90
CA CYS A 60 -19.33 2.58 6.51
C CYS A 60 -19.24 2.50 4.98
N PRO A 61 -18.15 2.95 4.36
CA PRO A 61 -18.01 2.88 2.90
C PRO A 61 -18.10 1.44 2.37
N ASP A 62 -18.77 1.22 1.26
CA ASP A 62 -18.95 -0.12 0.65
C ASP A 62 -17.62 -0.79 0.31
N GLY A 63 -16.61 -0.01 -0.02
CA GLY A 63 -15.26 -0.49 -0.31
C GLY A 63 -14.41 -0.76 0.91
N CYS A 64 -14.89 -0.44 2.13
CA CYS A 64 -14.14 -0.64 3.35
C CYS A 64 -13.97 -2.14 3.61
N ARG A 65 -12.72 -2.57 3.67
CA ARG A 65 -12.33 -3.96 3.96
C ARG A 65 -11.33 -3.99 5.10
N GLY A 66 -11.26 -5.12 5.77
CA GLY A 66 -10.30 -5.36 6.84
C GLY A 66 -8.91 -5.76 6.31
N ASP A 67 -8.36 -5.00 5.37
CA ASP A 67 -7.11 -5.27 4.68
C ASP A 67 -5.99 -4.27 5.00
N GLY A 68 -6.22 -3.36 5.94
CA GLY A 68 -5.27 -2.32 6.32
C GLY A 68 -5.29 -1.08 5.44
N SER A 69 -6.23 -0.97 4.48
CA SER A 69 -6.34 0.20 3.58
C SER A 69 -7.26 1.31 4.11
N TRP A 70 -7.86 1.10 5.27
CA TRP A 70 -8.78 2.03 5.91
C TRP A 70 -8.39 2.34 7.35
N LEU A 71 -8.77 3.53 7.82
CA LEU A 71 -8.56 4.01 9.19
C LEU A 71 -9.89 4.28 9.87
N TYR A 72 -9.97 3.98 11.18
CA TYR A 72 -10.99 4.49 12.08
C TYR A 72 -10.37 5.56 12.97
N ARG A 73 -10.88 6.77 12.86
CA ARG A 73 -10.40 7.91 13.66
C ARG A 73 -11.54 8.88 13.92
N ASP A 74 -11.70 9.29 15.17
CA ASP A 74 -12.72 10.26 15.59
C ASP A 74 -14.14 9.88 15.16
N GLY A 75 -14.47 8.58 15.25
CA GLY A 75 -15.79 8.06 14.87
C GLY A 75 -16.02 7.93 13.35
N LYS A 76 -14.98 8.13 12.54
CA LYS A 76 -15.08 8.11 11.07
C LYS A 76 -14.19 7.03 10.46
N VAL A 77 -14.69 6.43 9.40
CA VAL A 77 -13.96 5.49 8.55
C VAL A 77 -13.41 6.23 7.34
N LEU A 78 -12.09 6.29 7.22
CA LEU A 78 -11.37 7.04 6.19
C LEU A 78 -10.37 6.13 5.48
N PRO A 79 -10.09 6.35 4.17
CA PRO A 79 -9.00 5.62 3.52
C PRO A 79 -7.65 6.01 4.14
N VAL A 80 -6.73 5.06 4.21
CA VAL A 80 -5.35 5.34 4.60
C VAL A 80 -4.72 6.28 3.57
N PRO A 81 -4.11 7.39 4.00
CA PRO A 81 -3.41 8.27 3.08
C PRO A 81 -2.29 7.52 2.36
N VAL A 82 -2.26 7.63 1.03
CA VAL A 82 -1.18 7.05 0.22
C VAL A 82 0.02 7.98 0.23
N ASP A 83 1.19 7.46 0.61
CA ASP A 83 2.47 8.15 0.47
C ASP A 83 2.97 7.99 -0.97
N TYR A 84 2.67 8.96 -1.82
CA TYR A 84 3.04 8.94 -3.23
C TYR A 84 4.54 9.08 -3.46
N ARG A 85 5.29 9.73 -2.57
CA ARG A 85 6.76 9.76 -2.63
C ARG A 85 7.35 8.38 -2.40
N ALA A 86 6.89 7.68 -1.38
CA ALA A 86 7.29 6.31 -1.11
C ALA A 86 6.95 5.39 -2.29
N LYS A 87 5.76 5.54 -2.88
CA LYS A 87 5.34 4.79 -4.06
C LYS A 87 6.23 5.06 -5.26
N ALA A 88 6.59 6.32 -5.50
CA ALA A 88 7.51 6.71 -6.56
C ALA A 88 8.92 6.13 -6.33
N GLU A 89 9.40 6.15 -5.10
CA GLU A 89 10.70 5.57 -4.74
C GLU A 89 10.74 4.05 -4.94
N ILE A 90 9.68 3.34 -4.58
CA ILE A 90 9.56 1.90 -4.82
C ILE A 90 9.64 1.60 -6.33
N THR A 91 8.97 2.40 -7.15
CA THR A 91 9.04 2.27 -8.61
C THR A 91 10.45 2.53 -9.14
N ARG A 92 11.11 3.60 -8.64
CA ARG A 92 12.52 3.89 -8.97
C ARG A 92 13.42 2.71 -8.63
N GLN A 93 13.34 2.17 -7.43
CA GLN A 93 14.17 1.05 -7.00
C GLN A 93 13.95 -0.20 -7.85
N LYS A 94 12.72 -0.46 -8.24
CA LYS A 94 12.41 -1.57 -9.17
C LYS A 94 13.09 -1.36 -10.53
N LEU A 95 12.98 -0.16 -11.11
CA LEU A 95 13.60 0.17 -12.40
C LEU A 95 15.14 0.12 -12.31
N LEU A 96 15.72 0.59 -11.21
CA LEU A 96 17.17 0.50 -10.98
C LEU A 96 17.63 -0.95 -10.83
N SER A 97 16.87 -1.78 -10.14
CA SER A 97 17.18 -3.21 -10.00
C SER A 97 17.11 -3.94 -11.33
N ASP A 98 16.09 -3.67 -12.13
CA ASP A 98 15.94 -4.24 -13.47
C ASP A 98 17.10 -3.81 -14.39
N ALA A 99 17.51 -2.54 -14.32
CA ALA A 99 18.64 -2.02 -15.06
C ALA A 99 19.96 -2.67 -14.63
N ASP A 100 20.18 -2.83 -13.34
CA ASP A 100 21.36 -3.48 -12.78
C ASP A 100 21.48 -4.93 -13.26
N ASN A 101 20.37 -5.67 -13.25
CA ASN A 101 20.32 -7.02 -13.80
C ASN A 101 20.61 -7.06 -15.30
N ALA A 102 20.16 -6.08 -16.08
CA ALA A 102 20.38 -6.01 -17.51
C ALA A 102 21.86 -5.81 -17.87
N ILE A 103 22.61 -5.07 -17.05
CA ILE A 103 24.01 -4.71 -17.33
C ILE A 103 25.03 -5.52 -16.54
N LYS A 104 24.59 -6.41 -15.69
CA LYS A 104 25.45 -7.15 -14.75
C LYS A 104 26.61 -7.84 -15.44
N ASP A 105 26.34 -8.59 -16.50
CA ASP A 105 27.37 -9.34 -17.23
C ASP A 105 28.31 -8.41 -17.97
N TRP A 106 27.82 -7.34 -18.55
CA TRP A 106 28.65 -6.33 -19.23
C TRP A 106 29.61 -5.62 -18.29
N ARG A 107 29.19 -5.33 -17.07
CA ARG A 107 30.08 -4.77 -16.04
C ARG A 107 31.21 -5.76 -15.69
N THR A 108 30.91 -7.02 -15.60
CA THR A 108 31.91 -8.08 -15.38
C THR A 108 32.87 -8.19 -16.56
N GLU A 109 32.33 -8.21 -17.79
CA GLU A 109 33.15 -8.24 -19.02
C GLU A 109 34.06 -7.02 -19.13
N LEU A 110 33.59 -5.84 -18.75
CA LEU A 110 34.39 -4.61 -18.74
C LEU A 110 35.53 -4.71 -17.72
N THR A 111 35.26 -5.22 -16.54
CA THR A 111 36.27 -5.44 -15.48
C THR A 111 37.35 -6.41 -15.92
N LEU A 112 36.97 -7.46 -16.65
CA LEU A 112 37.89 -8.46 -17.21
C LEU A 112 38.58 -8.00 -18.49
N GLY A 113 38.18 -6.87 -19.07
CA GLY A 113 38.74 -6.34 -20.33
C GLY A 113 38.33 -7.11 -21.59
N ILE A 114 37.24 -7.88 -21.53
CA ILE A 114 36.77 -8.75 -22.62
C ILE A 114 35.47 -8.25 -23.28
N ILE A 115 34.92 -7.11 -22.83
CA ILE A 115 33.69 -6.56 -23.39
C ILE A 115 33.86 -6.16 -24.84
N SER A 116 32.87 -6.48 -25.69
CA SER A 116 32.86 -6.03 -27.09
C SER A 116 32.58 -4.52 -27.19
N ASP A 117 33.02 -3.88 -28.26
CA ASP A 117 32.74 -2.44 -28.51
C ASP A 117 31.23 -2.16 -28.56
N LYS A 118 30.45 -3.07 -29.15
CA LYS A 118 28.99 -2.97 -29.21
C LYS A 118 28.38 -2.99 -27.83
N ASN A 119 28.77 -3.95 -27.00
CA ASN A 119 28.24 -4.08 -25.63
C ASN A 119 28.70 -2.92 -24.74
N LYS A 120 29.88 -2.39 -24.97
CA LYS A 120 30.36 -1.20 -24.26
C LYS A 120 29.49 0.02 -24.53
N VAL A 121 29.08 0.26 -25.78
CA VAL A 121 28.15 1.34 -26.16
C VAL A 121 26.80 1.14 -25.50
N THR A 122 26.28 -0.08 -25.52
CA THR A 122 25.01 -0.44 -24.87
C THR A 122 25.11 -0.22 -23.36
N LEU A 123 26.20 -0.59 -22.72
CA LEU A 123 26.45 -0.34 -21.29
C LEU A 123 26.45 1.14 -20.97
N ILE A 124 27.09 1.97 -21.80
CA ILE A 124 27.08 3.44 -21.63
C ILE A 124 25.66 3.98 -21.68
N ASN A 125 24.84 3.52 -22.61
CA ASN A 125 23.43 3.95 -22.73
C ASN A 125 22.62 3.57 -21.48
N TRP A 126 22.82 2.37 -20.96
CA TRP A 126 22.18 1.93 -19.72
C TRP A 126 22.63 2.74 -18.50
N MET A 127 23.92 3.09 -18.43
CA MET A 127 24.43 3.94 -17.35
C MET A 127 23.82 5.35 -17.42
N GLY A 128 23.61 5.89 -18.61
CA GLY A 128 22.89 7.14 -18.81
C GLY A 128 21.44 7.06 -18.33
N TYR A 129 20.76 5.97 -18.61
CA TYR A 129 19.42 5.70 -18.12
C TYR A 129 19.36 5.62 -16.58
N ILE A 130 20.27 4.86 -15.98
CA ILE A 130 20.39 4.74 -14.52
C ILE A 130 20.60 6.11 -13.87
N ASN A 131 21.48 6.93 -14.44
CA ASN A 131 21.75 8.27 -13.92
C ASN A 131 20.50 9.17 -14.01
N LYS A 132 19.74 9.08 -15.07
CA LYS A 132 18.46 9.78 -15.21
C LYS A 132 17.45 9.34 -14.15
N LEU A 133 17.33 8.03 -13.85
CA LEU A 133 16.48 7.52 -12.79
C LEU A 133 16.87 8.09 -11.42
N LYS A 134 18.17 8.12 -11.12
CA LYS A 134 18.68 8.63 -9.85
C LYS A 134 18.49 10.15 -9.70
N ALA A 135 18.43 10.88 -10.79
CA ALA A 135 18.30 12.34 -10.81
C ALA A 135 16.86 12.84 -10.67
N ILE A 136 15.85 11.96 -10.75
CA ILE A 136 14.45 12.37 -10.60
C ILE A 136 14.21 12.86 -9.18
N ASP A 137 13.66 14.07 -9.06
CA ASP A 137 13.29 14.68 -7.78
C ASP A 137 11.81 14.41 -7.48
N PHE A 138 11.53 13.77 -6.36
CA PHE A 138 10.18 13.46 -5.89
C PHE A 138 9.66 14.44 -4.82
N SER A 139 10.35 15.54 -4.58
CA SER A 139 9.99 16.53 -3.55
C SER A 139 8.58 17.11 -3.75
N GLN A 140 8.10 17.18 -4.99
CA GLN A 140 6.79 17.70 -5.35
C GLN A 140 5.72 16.61 -5.53
N VAL A 141 6.07 15.35 -5.32
CA VAL A 141 5.15 14.22 -5.47
C VAL A 141 4.37 14.03 -4.16
N ASN A 142 3.17 14.63 -4.09
CA ASN A 142 2.34 14.65 -2.88
C ASN A 142 0.87 14.27 -3.13
N SER A 143 0.50 13.93 -4.38
CA SER A 143 -0.85 13.54 -4.77
C SER A 143 -0.80 12.53 -5.91
N GLU A 144 -1.93 11.89 -6.18
CA GLU A 144 -2.06 10.99 -7.33
C GLU A 144 -1.74 11.70 -8.64
N ALA A 145 -2.22 12.92 -8.83
CA ALA A 145 -1.97 13.72 -10.03
C ALA A 145 -0.47 13.98 -10.22
N THR A 146 0.24 14.42 -9.18
CA THR A 146 1.70 14.66 -9.27
C THR A 146 2.49 13.38 -9.45
N PHE A 147 2.01 12.25 -8.91
CA PHE A 147 2.61 10.94 -9.14
C PHE A 147 2.47 10.51 -10.60
N GLU A 148 1.30 10.68 -11.22
CA GLU A 148 1.04 10.34 -12.61
C GLU A 148 1.80 11.23 -13.61
N GLU A 149 2.14 12.45 -13.20
CA GLU A 149 2.94 13.38 -14.00
C GLU A 149 4.44 13.06 -14.03
N ILE A 150 4.91 12.10 -13.23
CA ILE A 150 6.32 11.70 -13.23
C ILE A 150 6.70 11.18 -14.62
N LYS A 151 7.71 11.83 -15.23
CA LYS A 151 8.28 11.41 -16.50
C LYS A 151 9.40 10.42 -16.25
N TRP A 152 9.07 9.15 -16.31
CA TRP A 152 10.07 8.09 -16.22
C TRP A 152 10.90 8.03 -17.49
N PRO A 153 12.24 7.96 -17.40
CA PRO A 153 13.07 7.81 -18.59
C PRO A 153 12.81 6.45 -19.27
N GLU A 154 12.95 6.43 -20.60
CA GLU A 154 12.82 5.19 -21.35
C GLU A 154 14.09 4.35 -21.20
N SER A 155 13.93 3.05 -21.01
CA SER A 155 15.05 2.11 -20.97
C SER A 155 15.68 1.96 -22.34
N PRO A 156 17.00 1.82 -22.44
CA PRO A 156 17.67 1.48 -23.69
C PRO A 156 17.16 0.16 -24.29
N LYS A 157 17.09 0.06 -25.60
CA LYS A 157 16.70 -1.14 -26.33
C LYS A 157 17.91 -2.03 -26.62
#